data_17dcfa5cad0809230c4d36fa6e0a42c4
#
_entry.id   17dcfa5cad0809230c4d36fa6e0a42c4
#
_cell.length_a   1.000
_cell.length_b   1.000
_cell.length_c   1.000
_cell.angle_alpha   90.00
_cell.angle_beta   90.00
_cell.angle_gamma   90.00
#
_symmetry.space_group_name_H-M   'P 1'
#
loop_
_entity.id
_entity.type
_entity.pdbx_description
1 polymer ?
#
loop_
_entity_poly.entity_id
_entity_poly.type
_entity_poly.pdbx_seq_one_letter_code
_entity_poly.pdbx_strand_id
1 'polypeptide(L)'
;EHGLKPNTVSTYMRMLRSIYNRGVEAGVARFIPRLFRDVYTGVDVRQKKALPVSELHTLLYKAPQSQHLIRTQAIARLMFQFCGMPFSDFAHLEKSALEDGILRYNRIKTGTPISLEILDTSKKEINKLRNSNPPREDCPDYLFNIMRGDKRRKEEGIYKEYQSALRRFNNQLKSLSRELNLKSPVSSYTIRHSWATNAKYQGIPIEMISESLGHKSIKTTQIYLKGFELKERTEVNKGNLSYVRNCYVTSDK
;
A
#
# COMPACT_ATOMS: atom_id res chain seq x y z
N GLU A 1 24.60 -19.66 11.57
CA GLU A 1 24.64 -18.32 10.89
C GLU A 1 23.23 -17.80 10.70
N HIS A 2 22.79 -16.94 11.59
CA HIS A 2 21.54 -16.19 11.41
C HIS A 2 21.82 -14.97 10.51
N GLY A 3 22.03 -15.21 9.22
CA GLY A 3 22.32 -14.17 8.24
C GLY A 3 21.16 -13.17 8.07
N LEU A 4 21.46 -11.88 8.16
CA LEU A 4 20.51 -10.82 7.81
C LEU A 4 20.11 -10.93 6.33
N LYS A 5 18.87 -10.60 6.02
CA LYS A 5 18.41 -10.59 4.62
C LYS A 5 19.17 -9.53 3.82
N PRO A 6 19.49 -9.77 2.53
CA PRO A 6 20.28 -8.85 1.68
C PRO A 6 19.80 -7.40 1.72
N ASN A 7 18.49 -7.16 1.65
CA ASN A 7 17.93 -5.81 1.75
C ASN A 7 18.14 -5.14 3.12
N THR A 8 18.22 -5.90 4.20
CA THR A 8 18.53 -5.38 5.53
C THR A 8 20.00 -4.96 5.60
N VAL A 9 20.89 -5.82 5.11
CA VAL A 9 22.34 -5.51 4.97
C VAL A 9 22.52 -4.26 4.13
N SER A 10 21.91 -4.22 2.95
CA SER A 10 21.99 -3.06 2.04
C SER A 10 21.50 -1.77 2.72
N THR A 11 20.44 -1.83 3.52
CA THR A 11 19.92 -0.66 4.23
C THR A 11 20.95 -0.14 5.23
N TYR A 12 21.53 -1.02 6.05
CA TYR A 12 22.54 -0.63 7.02
C TYR A 12 23.81 -0.09 6.35
N MET A 13 24.26 -0.73 5.27
CA MET A 13 25.45 -0.30 4.56
C MET A 13 25.27 1.07 3.87
N ARG A 14 24.08 1.34 3.33
CA ARG A 14 23.75 2.67 2.79
C ARG A 14 23.69 3.75 3.87
N MET A 15 23.18 3.42 5.06
CA MET A 15 23.19 4.34 6.20
C MET A 15 24.64 4.64 6.66
N LEU A 16 25.46 3.60 6.81
CA LEU A 16 26.88 3.76 7.16
C LEU A 16 27.63 4.60 6.13
N ARG A 17 27.40 4.33 4.83
CA ARG A 17 27.98 5.15 3.76
C ARG A 17 27.56 6.62 3.84
N SER A 18 26.29 6.88 4.16
CA SER A 18 25.81 8.26 4.32
C SER A 18 26.46 8.96 5.51
N ILE A 19 26.60 8.28 6.65
CA ILE A 19 27.28 8.81 7.84
C ILE A 19 28.75 9.07 7.55
N TYR A 20 29.44 8.11 6.93
CA TYR A 20 30.85 8.27 6.54
C TYR A 20 31.06 9.47 5.61
N ASN A 21 30.25 9.59 4.56
CA ASN A 21 30.37 10.72 3.62
C ASN A 21 30.18 12.07 4.33
N ARG A 22 29.20 12.18 5.24
CA ARG A 22 29.02 13.38 6.08
C ARG A 22 30.22 13.65 6.97
N GLY A 23 30.84 12.60 7.53
CA GLY A 23 32.05 12.72 8.34
C GLY A 23 33.24 13.24 7.52
N VAL A 24 33.37 12.80 6.26
CA VAL A 24 34.37 13.30 5.33
C VAL A 24 34.12 14.78 4.97
N GLU A 25 32.87 15.13 4.64
CA GLU A 25 32.46 16.51 4.33
C GLU A 25 32.70 17.45 5.53
N ALA A 26 32.47 16.96 6.74
CA ALA A 26 32.73 17.72 7.98
C ALA A 26 34.21 17.73 8.42
N GLY A 27 35.11 17.09 7.69
CA GLY A 27 36.54 17.05 8.01
C GLY A 27 36.91 16.15 9.22
N VAL A 28 35.93 15.38 9.77
CA VAL A 28 36.16 14.51 10.94
C VAL A 28 36.53 13.06 10.55
N ALA A 29 36.44 12.73 9.26
CA ALA A 29 36.85 11.44 8.73
C ALA A 29 37.70 11.62 7.47
N ARG A 30 38.75 10.79 7.32
CA ARG A 30 39.58 10.78 6.10
C ARG A 30 38.84 10.13 4.96
N PHE A 31 38.91 10.74 3.76
CA PHE A 31 38.37 10.10 2.56
C PHE A 31 39.21 8.88 2.18
N ILE A 32 38.54 7.71 2.03
CA ILE A 32 39.11 6.45 1.54
C ILE A 32 38.42 6.10 0.23
N PRO A 33 39.13 6.09 -0.91
CA PRO A 33 38.54 5.74 -2.19
C PRO A 33 37.96 4.32 -2.16
N ARG A 34 36.75 4.18 -2.70
CA ARG A 34 36.08 2.87 -2.89
C ARG A 34 35.81 2.07 -1.61
N LEU A 35 35.76 2.69 -0.41
CA LEU A 35 35.54 2.02 0.88
C LEU A 35 34.31 1.06 0.87
N PHE A 36 33.28 1.36 0.11
CA PHE A 36 32.05 0.56 0.02
C PHE A 36 31.94 -0.21 -1.31
N ARG A 37 33.03 -0.45 -2.04
CA ARG A 37 33.00 -1.11 -3.35
C ARG A 37 32.48 -2.54 -3.26
N ASP A 38 32.94 -3.29 -2.29
CA ASP A 38 32.66 -4.72 -2.16
C ASP A 38 31.52 -5.01 -1.18
N VAL A 39 30.78 -3.95 -0.81
CA VAL A 39 29.64 -4.03 0.09
C VAL A 39 28.33 -4.00 -0.69
N TYR A 40 27.44 -4.95 -0.42
CA TYR A 40 26.13 -4.99 -1.07
C TYR A 40 25.27 -3.79 -0.65
N THR A 41 25.05 -2.87 -1.57
CA THR A 41 24.16 -1.71 -1.42
C THR A 41 22.98 -1.72 -2.39
N GLY A 42 22.79 -2.84 -3.09
CA GLY A 42 21.72 -3.05 -4.05
C GLY A 42 20.34 -3.23 -3.39
N VAL A 43 19.33 -3.39 -4.21
CA VAL A 43 17.97 -3.72 -3.80
C VAL A 43 17.58 -5.06 -4.41
N ASP A 44 17.40 -6.07 -3.56
CA ASP A 44 16.77 -7.34 -3.97
C ASP A 44 15.28 -7.09 -4.15
N VAL A 45 14.85 -6.98 -5.41
CA VAL A 45 13.45 -6.73 -5.78
C VAL A 45 12.67 -8.03 -5.66
N ARG A 46 12.14 -8.28 -4.47
CA ARG A 46 11.17 -9.37 -4.29
C ARG A 46 9.87 -8.99 -4.96
N GLN A 47 9.35 -9.89 -5.77
CA GLN A 47 8.00 -9.74 -6.32
C GLN A 47 7.01 -9.58 -5.17
N LYS A 48 6.39 -8.43 -5.13
CA LYS A 48 5.32 -8.15 -4.17
C LYS A 48 4.08 -8.89 -4.63
N LYS A 49 3.49 -9.69 -3.75
CA LYS A 49 2.36 -10.55 -4.11
C LYS A 49 1.05 -9.80 -3.86
N ALA A 50 0.36 -9.47 -4.95
CA ALA A 50 -1.05 -9.15 -4.90
C ALA A 50 -1.85 -10.43 -4.64
N LEU A 51 -3.01 -10.30 -4.00
CA LEU A 51 -3.94 -11.42 -3.85
C LEU A 51 -4.58 -11.75 -5.20
N PRO A 52 -4.82 -13.03 -5.50
CA PRO A 52 -5.75 -13.42 -6.56
C PRO A 52 -7.12 -12.77 -6.34
N VAL A 53 -7.83 -12.44 -7.41
CA VAL A 53 -9.14 -11.74 -7.34
C VAL A 53 -10.13 -12.50 -6.45
N SER A 54 -10.16 -13.84 -6.53
CA SER A 54 -11.02 -14.69 -5.72
C SER A 54 -10.70 -14.59 -4.22
N GLU A 55 -9.42 -14.59 -3.86
CA GLU A 55 -9.00 -14.44 -2.45
C GLU A 55 -9.23 -13.01 -1.96
N LEU A 56 -9.03 -12.01 -2.82
CA LEU A 56 -9.34 -10.63 -2.49
C LEU A 56 -10.84 -10.43 -2.24
N HIS A 57 -11.70 -10.98 -3.11
CA HIS A 57 -13.13 -10.97 -2.90
C HIS A 57 -13.51 -11.63 -1.56
N THR A 58 -12.94 -12.80 -1.28
CA THR A 58 -13.18 -13.51 -0.01
C THR A 58 -12.74 -12.68 1.19
N LEU A 59 -11.54 -12.07 1.14
CA LEU A 59 -11.03 -11.21 2.20
C LEU A 59 -11.96 -10.02 2.50
N LEU A 60 -12.45 -9.36 1.44
CA LEU A 60 -13.19 -8.11 1.58
C LEU A 60 -14.69 -8.31 1.85
N TYR A 61 -15.30 -9.42 1.37
CA TYR A 61 -16.75 -9.52 1.34
C TYR A 61 -17.33 -10.77 2.03
N LYS A 62 -16.55 -11.85 2.21
CA LYS A 62 -17.05 -13.01 2.96
C LYS A 62 -17.05 -12.67 4.45
N ALA A 63 -18.23 -12.69 5.07
CA ALA A 63 -18.37 -12.35 6.49
C ALA A 63 -17.54 -13.29 7.38
N PRO A 64 -16.73 -12.74 8.31
CA PRO A 64 -16.04 -13.54 9.31
C PRO A 64 -17.05 -14.05 10.37
N GLN A 65 -16.76 -15.20 10.93
CA GLN A 65 -17.53 -15.76 12.07
C GLN A 65 -17.19 -15.00 13.36
N SER A 66 -15.93 -14.62 13.51
CA SER A 66 -15.42 -13.92 14.69
C SER A 66 -15.80 -12.45 14.68
N GLN A 67 -16.65 -12.03 15.61
CA GLN A 67 -17.15 -10.66 15.74
C GLN A 67 -16.03 -9.60 15.79
N HIS A 68 -14.91 -9.92 16.46
CA HIS A 68 -13.78 -8.98 16.60
C HIS A 68 -13.03 -8.74 15.29
N LEU A 69 -13.21 -9.58 14.26
CA LEU A 69 -12.59 -9.43 12.93
C LEU A 69 -13.44 -8.59 11.95
N ILE A 70 -14.72 -8.37 12.25
CA ILE A 70 -15.61 -7.56 11.40
C ILE A 70 -15.04 -6.16 11.18
N ARG A 71 -14.55 -5.53 12.25
CA ARG A 71 -13.92 -4.20 12.15
C ARG A 71 -12.66 -4.22 11.28
N THR A 72 -11.83 -5.25 11.42
CA THR A 72 -10.62 -5.42 10.62
C THR A 72 -10.94 -5.57 9.14
N GLN A 73 -11.96 -6.35 8.82
CA GLN A 73 -12.45 -6.51 7.45
C GLN A 73 -13.00 -5.19 6.87
N ALA A 74 -13.78 -4.45 7.65
CA ALA A 74 -14.30 -3.14 7.26
C ALA A 74 -13.18 -2.15 6.93
N ILE A 75 -12.13 -2.08 7.77
CA ILE A 75 -10.94 -1.27 7.51
C ILE A 75 -10.26 -1.72 6.22
N ALA A 76 -10.04 -3.02 6.02
CA ALA A 76 -9.41 -3.55 4.82
C ALA A 76 -10.21 -3.19 3.55
N ARG A 77 -11.54 -3.28 3.63
CA ARG A 77 -12.46 -2.91 2.54
C ARG A 77 -12.37 -1.44 2.20
N LEU A 78 -12.43 -0.56 3.19
CA LEU A 78 -12.30 0.88 2.97
C LEU A 78 -10.91 1.26 2.43
N MET A 79 -9.83 0.67 2.94
CA MET A 79 -8.50 0.89 2.37
C MET A 79 -8.44 0.52 0.88
N PHE A 80 -9.11 -0.56 0.48
CA PHE A 80 -9.20 -0.95 -0.92
C PHE A 80 -10.06 0.03 -1.72
N GLN A 81 -11.23 0.42 -1.24
CA GLN A 81 -12.15 1.37 -1.88
C GLN A 81 -11.54 2.78 -2.00
N PHE A 82 -10.65 3.15 -1.10
CA PHE A 82 -9.88 4.40 -1.15
C PHE A 82 -8.60 4.25 -1.99
N CYS A 83 -8.71 3.63 -3.16
CA CYS A 83 -7.62 3.44 -4.11
C CYS A 83 -6.37 2.77 -3.50
N GLY A 84 -6.58 1.75 -2.65
CA GLY A 84 -5.48 1.08 -1.99
C GLY A 84 -4.74 1.97 -1.00
N MET A 85 -5.44 2.85 -0.29
CA MET A 85 -4.88 3.73 0.73
C MET A 85 -4.02 2.94 1.72
N PRO A 86 -2.77 3.35 2.03
CA PRO A 86 -1.98 2.66 3.04
C PRO A 86 -2.52 2.90 4.44
N PHE A 87 -2.29 1.94 5.33
CA PHE A 87 -2.75 2.02 6.71
C PHE A 87 -2.23 3.25 7.47
N SER A 88 -1.04 3.77 7.10
CA SER A 88 -0.52 5.00 7.68
C SER A 88 -1.46 6.18 7.46
N ASP A 89 -1.87 6.38 6.21
CA ASP A 89 -2.76 7.48 5.86
C ASP A 89 -4.16 7.24 6.44
N PHE A 90 -4.67 6.01 6.33
CA PHE A 90 -5.97 5.63 6.87
C PHE A 90 -6.11 5.86 8.39
N ALA A 91 -5.07 5.52 9.15
CA ALA A 91 -5.06 5.67 10.61
C ALA A 91 -5.01 7.13 11.08
N HIS A 92 -4.48 8.03 10.24
CA HIS A 92 -4.34 9.44 10.54
C HIS A 92 -5.36 10.33 9.82
N LEU A 93 -6.35 9.75 9.10
CA LEU A 93 -7.40 10.54 8.48
C LEU A 93 -8.16 11.34 9.54
N GLU A 94 -8.26 12.64 9.34
CA GLU A 94 -9.05 13.56 10.16
C GLU A 94 -10.49 13.62 9.65
N LYS A 95 -11.41 14.06 10.50
CA LYS A 95 -12.81 14.24 10.13
C LYS A 95 -12.98 15.30 9.05
N SER A 96 -12.16 16.36 9.11
CA SER A 96 -12.10 17.43 8.11
C SER A 96 -11.66 16.96 6.72
N ALA A 97 -11.00 15.80 6.63
CA ALA A 97 -10.63 15.25 5.34
C ALA A 97 -11.83 14.80 4.49
N LEU A 98 -13.00 14.58 5.12
CA LEU A 98 -14.21 14.13 4.45
C LEU A 98 -15.27 15.24 4.47
N GLU A 99 -15.43 15.92 3.35
CA GLU A 99 -16.36 17.01 3.14
C GLU A 99 -17.09 16.85 1.80
N ASP A 100 -18.39 17.08 1.79
CA ASP A 100 -19.26 17.02 0.60
C ASP A 100 -19.14 15.73 -0.22
N GLY A 101 -18.89 14.61 0.46
CA GLY A 101 -18.72 13.32 -0.20
C GLY A 101 -17.37 13.13 -0.89
N ILE A 102 -16.44 14.05 -0.72
CA ILE A 102 -15.09 13.98 -1.26
C ILE A 102 -14.11 13.83 -0.09
N LEU A 103 -13.21 12.84 -0.22
CA LEU A 103 -12.12 12.65 0.72
C LEU A 103 -10.86 13.31 0.17
N ARG A 104 -10.33 14.31 0.90
CA ARG A 104 -9.12 15.07 0.57
C ARG A 104 -8.09 14.89 1.68
N TYR A 105 -6.89 14.45 1.32
CA TYR A 105 -5.80 14.29 2.28
C TYR A 105 -4.44 14.37 1.59
N ASN A 106 -3.40 14.64 2.36
CA ASN A 106 -2.02 14.56 1.89
C ASN A 106 -1.40 13.22 2.33
N ARG A 107 -0.74 12.54 1.39
CA ARG A 107 0.02 11.34 1.68
C ARG A 107 1.11 11.62 2.73
N ILE A 108 1.08 10.94 3.87
CA ILE A 108 2.07 11.13 4.95
C ILE A 108 3.51 10.92 4.44
N LYS A 109 3.73 9.88 3.62
CA LYS A 109 5.08 9.53 3.13
C LYS A 109 5.62 10.49 2.08
N THR A 110 4.77 11.07 1.24
CA THR A 110 5.20 11.80 0.04
C THR A 110 4.75 13.25 0.00
N GLY A 111 3.79 13.64 0.85
CA GLY A 111 3.14 14.94 0.82
C GLY A 111 2.24 15.15 -0.40
N THR A 112 2.04 14.12 -1.23
CA THR A 112 1.20 14.23 -2.43
C THR A 112 -0.26 14.41 -2.04
N PRO A 113 -0.96 15.45 -2.55
CA PRO A 113 -2.40 15.60 -2.32
C PRO A 113 -3.17 14.52 -3.06
N ILE A 114 -4.20 13.98 -2.42
CA ILE A 114 -5.14 13.02 -2.95
C ILE A 114 -6.55 13.54 -2.74
N SER A 115 -7.36 13.46 -3.79
CA SER A 115 -8.79 13.71 -3.74
C SER A 115 -9.53 12.54 -4.37
N LEU A 116 -10.53 12.01 -3.69
CA LEU A 116 -11.36 10.93 -4.22
C LEU A 116 -12.81 11.10 -3.79
N GLU A 117 -13.72 10.81 -4.69
CA GLU A 117 -15.15 10.78 -4.41
C GLU A 117 -15.49 9.51 -3.63
N ILE A 118 -16.31 9.67 -2.59
CA ILE A 118 -16.75 8.57 -1.74
C ILE A 118 -18.01 7.94 -2.32
N LEU A 119 -17.88 6.70 -2.77
CA LEU A 119 -19.00 5.90 -3.25
C LEU A 119 -20.03 5.66 -2.14
N ASP A 120 -21.30 5.50 -2.48
CA ASP A 120 -22.37 5.29 -1.48
C ASP A 120 -22.18 4.03 -0.65
N THR A 121 -21.58 2.99 -1.23
CA THR A 121 -21.17 1.79 -0.51
C THR A 121 -20.13 2.11 0.58
N SER A 122 -19.18 2.99 0.28
CA SER A 122 -18.16 3.44 1.23
C SER A 122 -18.74 4.33 2.32
N LYS A 123 -19.70 5.22 1.98
CA LYS A 123 -20.39 6.09 2.97
C LYS A 123 -21.06 5.25 4.07
N LYS A 124 -21.77 4.19 3.69
CA LYS A 124 -22.40 3.25 4.64
C LYS A 124 -21.39 2.58 5.55
N GLU A 125 -20.29 2.13 4.98
CA GLU A 125 -19.21 1.46 5.74
C GLU A 125 -18.48 2.44 6.68
N ILE A 126 -18.19 3.66 6.23
CA ILE A 126 -17.62 4.74 7.06
C ILE A 126 -18.51 4.99 8.28
N ASN A 127 -19.80 5.19 8.08
CA ASN A 127 -20.75 5.48 9.16
C ASN A 127 -20.81 4.31 10.16
N LYS A 128 -20.88 3.07 9.69
CA LYS A 128 -20.85 1.88 10.54
C LYS A 128 -19.56 1.78 11.35
N LEU A 129 -18.41 2.06 10.73
CA LEU A 129 -17.12 2.00 11.40
C LEU A 129 -16.94 3.10 12.44
N ARG A 130 -17.43 4.29 12.17
CA ARG A 130 -17.44 5.44 13.13
C ARG A 130 -18.31 5.13 14.33
N ASN A 131 -19.52 4.64 14.12
CA ASN A 131 -20.49 4.36 15.18
C ASN A 131 -20.05 3.21 16.09
N SER A 132 -19.33 2.20 15.55
CA SER A 132 -18.83 1.07 16.32
C SER A 132 -17.70 1.41 17.31
N ASN A 133 -17.10 2.59 17.19
CA ASN A 133 -16.01 3.04 18.05
C ASN A 133 -16.04 4.56 18.21
N PRO A 134 -16.95 5.09 19.04
CA PRO A 134 -17.10 6.51 19.19
C PRO A 134 -15.80 7.18 19.68
N PRO A 135 -15.57 8.46 19.33
CA PRO A 135 -14.41 9.20 19.75
C PRO A 135 -14.39 9.35 21.27
N ARG A 136 -13.19 9.38 21.85
CA ARG A 136 -12.98 9.84 23.20
C ARG A 136 -12.96 11.38 23.21
N GLU A 137 -13.39 12.00 24.28
CA GLU A 137 -13.48 13.47 24.38
C GLU A 137 -12.14 14.18 24.19
N ASP A 138 -11.04 13.53 24.57
CA ASP A 138 -9.67 14.02 24.52
C ASP A 138 -8.86 13.58 23.28
N CYS A 139 -9.48 12.83 22.36
CA CYS A 139 -8.80 12.36 21.14
C CYS A 139 -8.72 13.44 20.05
N PRO A 140 -7.67 13.41 19.22
CA PRO A 140 -7.65 14.16 17.97
C PRO A 140 -8.86 13.85 17.10
N ASP A 141 -9.22 14.80 16.21
CA ASP A 141 -10.37 14.68 15.31
C ASP A 141 -10.17 13.66 14.19
N TYR A 142 -9.66 12.46 14.56
CA TYR A 142 -9.52 11.36 13.63
C TYR A 142 -10.86 10.79 13.17
N LEU A 143 -10.93 10.47 11.88
CA LEU A 143 -12.14 9.93 11.27
C LEU A 143 -12.53 8.55 11.83
N PHE A 144 -11.54 7.72 12.14
CA PHE A 144 -11.75 6.31 12.49
C PHE A 144 -11.18 5.88 13.84
N ASN A 145 -10.88 6.69 14.77
CA ASN A 145 -10.44 6.33 16.13
C ASN A 145 -9.51 5.09 16.23
N ILE A 146 -8.60 4.95 15.26
CA ILE A 146 -7.55 3.91 15.26
C ILE A 146 -6.42 4.33 16.20
N MET A 147 -6.06 5.59 16.07
CA MET A 147 -5.17 6.29 16.98
C MET A 147 -5.98 6.85 18.13
N ARG A 148 -5.46 6.75 19.35
CA ARG A 148 -6.17 7.14 20.59
C ARG A 148 -5.41 8.19 21.39
N GLY A 149 -4.33 8.72 20.80
CA GLY A 149 -3.44 9.62 21.52
C GLY A 149 -4.00 11.00 21.75
N ASP A 150 -3.60 11.62 22.86
CA ASP A 150 -3.83 13.02 23.17
C ASP A 150 -3.18 13.94 22.11
N LYS A 151 -3.87 15.03 21.71
CA LYS A 151 -3.35 16.09 20.83
C LYS A 151 -2.02 16.71 21.33
N ARG A 152 -1.72 16.60 22.63
CA ARG A 152 -0.52 17.13 23.28
C ARG A 152 0.70 16.20 23.19
N ARG A 153 0.56 15.00 22.61
CA ARG A 153 1.68 14.05 22.52
C ARG A 153 2.77 14.55 21.58
N LYS A 154 4.02 14.31 21.98
CA LYS A 154 5.18 14.50 21.12
C LYS A 154 5.11 13.52 19.92
N GLU A 155 5.71 13.90 18.79
CA GLU A 155 5.75 13.11 17.54
C GLU A 155 6.18 11.64 17.76
N GLU A 156 7.15 11.41 18.66
CA GLU A 156 7.62 10.06 19.02
C GLU A 156 6.51 9.20 19.63
N GLY A 157 5.65 9.77 20.46
CA GLY A 157 4.52 9.07 21.07
C GLY A 157 3.46 8.69 20.04
N ILE A 158 3.17 9.59 19.10
CA ILE A 158 2.27 9.34 17.97
C ILE A 158 2.82 8.22 17.10
N TYR A 159 4.11 8.24 16.79
CA TYR A 159 4.76 7.20 16.01
C TYR A 159 4.71 5.82 16.68
N LYS A 160 5.00 5.72 17.99
CA LYS A 160 4.91 4.47 18.74
C LYS A 160 3.50 3.91 18.77
N GLU A 161 2.50 4.77 18.93
CA GLU A 161 1.09 4.38 18.87
C GLU A 161 0.71 3.83 17.50
N TYR A 162 1.09 4.54 16.43
CA TYR A 162 0.89 4.08 15.06
C TYR A 162 1.53 2.70 14.82
N GLN A 163 2.77 2.48 15.24
CA GLN A 163 3.46 1.19 15.10
C GLN A 163 2.69 0.07 15.81
N SER A 164 2.16 0.36 16.99
CA SER A 164 1.34 -0.59 17.76
C SER A 164 0.01 -0.87 17.07
N ALA A 165 -0.64 0.15 16.52
CA ALA A 165 -1.88 0.00 15.75
C ALA A 165 -1.66 -0.81 14.47
N LEU A 166 -0.60 -0.54 13.73
CA LEU A 166 -0.23 -1.27 12.52
C LEU A 166 0.06 -2.75 12.81
N ARG A 167 0.82 -3.04 13.88
CA ARG A 167 1.09 -4.42 14.31
C ARG A 167 -0.20 -5.16 14.65
N ARG A 168 -1.08 -4.53 15.43
CA ARG A 168 -2.38 -5.09 15.80
C ARG A 168 -3.24 -5.38 14.56
N PHE A 169 -3.37 -4.42 13.65
CA PHE A 169 -4.11 -4.58 12.42
C PHE A 169 -3.57 -5.72 11.55
N ASN A 170 -2.26 -5.80 11.35
CA ASN A 170 -1.66 -6.88 10.59
C ASN A 170 -1.83 -8.26 11.26
N ASN A 171 -1.81 -8.34 12.59
CA ASN A 171 -2.08 -9.59 13.31
C ASN A 171 -3.56 -10.01 13.13
N GLN A 172 -4.49 -9.07 13.21
CA GLN A 172 -5.91 -9.33 12.97
C GLN A 172 -6.18 -9.72 11.50
N LEU A 173 -5.50 -9.11 10.52
CA LEU A 173 -5.56 -9.53 9.12
C LEU A 173 -5.06 -10.98 8.93
N LYS A 174 -4.01 -11.38 9.63
CA LYS A 174 -3.55 -12.78 9.61
C LYS A 174 -4.59 -13.73 10.20
N SER A 175 -5.24 -13.35 11.30
CA SER A 175 -6.31 -14.14 11.90
C SER A 175 -7.52 -14.25 10.96
N LEU A 176 -7.93 -13.14 10.35
CA LEU A 176 -8.98 -13.10 9.34
C LEU A 176 -8.65 -13.99 8.13
N SER A 177 -7.41 -13.91 7.64
CA SER A 177 -6.93 -14.74 6.53
C SER A 177 -7.02 -16.25 6.85
N ARG A 178 -6.66 -16.64 8.07
CA ARG A 178 -6.76 -18.05 8.51
C ARG A 178 -8.22 -18.51 8.63
N GLU A 179 -9.08 -17.70 9.23
CA GLU A 179 -10.50 -18.01 9.38
C GLU A 179 -11.20 -18.15 8.03
N LEU A 180 -10.83 -17.32 7.07
CA LEU A 180 -11.35 -17.36 5.71
C LEU A 180 -10.66 -18.40 4.79
N ASN A 181 -9.69 -19.15 5.31
CA ASN A 181 -8.90 -20.16 4.59
C ASN A 181 -8.18 -19.62 3.34
N LEU A 182 -7.61 -18.40 3.43
CA LEU A 182 -6.83 -17.83 2.35
C LEU A 182 -5.45 -18.49 2.29
N LYS A 183 -4.96 -18.80 1.09
CA LYS A 183 -3.64 -19.42 0.85
C LYS A 183 -2.52 -18.40 0.83
N SER A 184 -2.82 -17.18 0.41
CA SER A 184 -1.85 -16.10 0.27
C SER A 184 -1.64 -15.35 1.58
N PRO A 185 -0.41 -14.91 1.90
CA PRO A 185 -0.15 -14.08 3.07
C PRO A 185 -0.79 -12.71 2.92
N VAL A 186 -1.52 -12.26 3.94
CA VAL A 186 -2.23 -10.98 3.96
C VAL A 186 -1.58 -10.02 4.94
N SER A 187 -1.45 -8.77 4.51
CA SER A 187 -1.02 -7.63 5.30
C SER A 187 -1.71 -6.36 4.80
N SER A 188 -1.64 -5.28 5.57
CA SER A 188 -2.13 -3.97 5.13
C SER A 188 -1.55 -3.53 3.78
N TYR A 189 -0.31 -3.89 3.52
CA TYR A 189 0.36 -3.56 2.27
C TYR A 189 -0.09 -4.42 1.08
N THR A 190 -0.49 -5.67 1.35
CA THR A 190 -1.06 -6.57 0.34
C THR A 190 -2.34 -6.01 -0.27
N ILE A 191 -3.19 -5.35 0.53
CA ILE A 191 -4.43 -4.72 0.06
C ILE A 191 -4.12 -3.67 -1.02
N ARG A 192 -3.17 -2.79 -0.75
CA ARG A 192 -2.73 -1.77 -1.71
C ARG A 192 -2.14 -2.36 -2.98
N HIS A 193 -1.32 -3.42 -2.84
CA HIS A 193 -0.77 -4.13 -4.01
C HIS A 193 -1.86 -4.76 -4.86
N SER A 194 -2.87 -5.34 -4.21
CA SER A 194 -3.99 -5.97 -4.91
C SER A 194 -4.81 -4.94 -5.67
N TRP A 195 -5.05 -3.76 -5.09
CA TRP A 195 -5.74 -2.67 -5.78
C TRP A 195 -4.98 -2.25 -7.04
N ALA A 196 -3.69 -1.95 -6.92
CA ALA A 196 -2.86 -1.52 -8.02
C ALA A 196 -2.73 -2.57 -9.13
N THR A 197 -2.58 -3.84 -8.74
CA THR A 197 -2.47 -4.95 -9.68
C THR A 197 -3.78 -5.18 -10.42
N ASN A 198 -4.93 -5.13 -9.73
CA ASN A 198 -6.24 -5.26 -10.37
C ASN A 198 -6.52 -4.10 -11.32
N ALA A 199 -6.18 -2.86 -10.95
CA ALA A 199 -6.31 -1.70 -11.83
C ALA A 199 -5.51 -1.90 -13.12
N LYS A 200 -4.28 -2.39 -13.02
CA LYS A 200 -3.45 -2.74 -14.17
C LYS A 200 -4.10 -3.83 -15.05
N TYR A 201 -4.64 -4.89 -14.46
CA TYR A 201 -5.31 -5.95 -15.22
C TYR A 201 -6.61 -5.51 -15.89
N GLN A 202 -7.24 -4.46 -15.36
CA GLN A 202 -8.38 -3.81 -16.01
C GLN A 202 -7.98 -2.83 -17.10
N GLY A 203 -6.69 -2.72 -17.44
CA GLY A 203 -6.19 -1.84 -18.51
C GLY A 203 -6.12 -0.36 -18.12
N ILE A 204 -6.23 -0.02 -16.82
CA ILE A 204 -6.13 1.37 -16.39
C ILE A 204 -4.71 1.88 -16.65
N PRO A 205 -4.55 3.07 -17.27
CA PRO A 205 -3.24 3.66 -17.53
C PRO A 205 -2.37 3.78 -16.27
N ILE A 206 -1.08 3.52 -16.43
CA ILE A 206 -0.16 3.50 -15.29
C ILE A 206 -0.03 4.87 -14.62
N GLU A 207 -0.23 5.94 -15.39
CA GLU A 207 -0.26 7.33 -14.91
C GLU A 207 -1.41 7.52 -13.93
N MET A 208 -2.60 7.06 -14.29
CA MET A 208 -3.79 7.13 -13.43
C MET A 208 -3.64 6.26 -12.18
N ILE A 209 -3.05 5.06 -12.31
CA ILE A 209 -2.71 4.22 -11.16
C ILE A 209 -1.71 4.94 -10.25
N SER A 210 -0.69 5.58 -10.83
CA SER A 210 0.34 6.31 -10.09
C SER A 210 -0.23 7.48 -9.30
N GLU A 211 -1.10 8.26 -9.92
CA GLU A 211 -1.80 9.39 -9.31
C GLU A 211 -2.72 8.91 -8.18
N SER A 212 -3.57 7.94 -8.43
CA SER A 212 -4.48 7.35 -7.43
C SER A 212 -3.73 6.79 -6.22
N LEU A 213 -2.53 6.25 -6.43
CA LEU A 213 -1.66 5.79 -5.36
C LEU A 213 -0.88 6.93 -4.67
N GLY A 214 -0.85 8.13 -5.21
CA GLY A 214 -0.07 9.26 -4.72
C GLY A 214 1.44 9.03 -4.81
N HIS A 215 1.92 8.41 -5.88
CA HIS A 215 3.34 8.27 -6.14
C HIS A 215 3.89 9.53 -6.81
N LYS A 216 5.06 10.02 -6.38
CA LYS A 216 5.75 11.17 -7.01
C LYS A 216 6.36 10.83 -8.38
N SER A 217 6.48 9.55 -8.72
CA SER A 217 7.11 9.09 -9.96
C SER A 217 6.46 7.81 -10.45
N ILE A 218 6.17 7.77 -11.74
CA ILE A 218 5.65 6.58 -12.44
C ILE A 218 6.60 5.40 -12.30
N LYS A 219 7.93 5.62 -12.23
CA LYS A 219 8.92 4.56 -11.96
C LYS A 219 8.61 3.79 -10.67
N THR A 220 8.12 4.50 -9.63
CA THR A 220 7.70 3.84 -8.39
C THR A 220 6.54 2.88 -8.64
N THR A 221 5.58 3.27 -9.47
CA THR A 221 4.44 2.43 -9.84
C THR A 221 4.87 1.25 -10.70
N GLN A 222 5.78 1.44 -11.65
CA GLN A 222 6.33 0.35 -12.48
C GLN A 222 7.02 -0.73 -11.64
N ILE A 223 7.86 -0.33 -10.69
CA ILE A 223 8.52 -1.27 -9.74
C ILE A 223 7.49 -1.94 -8.83
N TYR A 224 6.41 -1.23 -8.52
CA TYR A 224 5.36 -1.69 -7.62
C TYR A 224 4.46 -2.74 -8.26
N LEU A 225 4.19 -2.61 -9.56
CA LEU A 225 3.30 -3.50 -10.28
C LEU A 225 4.01 -4.81 -10.64
N LYS A 226 3.32 -5.92 -10.41
CA LYS A 226 3.76 -7.24 -10.87
C LYS A 226 3.85 -7.23 -12.41
N GLY A 227 4.89 -7.86 -12.97
CA GLY A 227 4.96 -8.13 -14.41
C GLY A 227 3.75 -8.95 -14.89
N PHE A 228 3.43 -8.84 -16.16
CA PHE A 228 2.40 -9.69 -16.77
C PHE A 228 2.81 -11.16 -16.74
N GLU A 229 1.87 -12.04 -16.49
CA GLU A 229 2.09 -13.49 -16.53
C GLU A 229 2.25 -13.98 -17.98
N LEU A 230 2.87 -15.15 -18.13
CA LEU A 230 3.12 -15.73 -19.47
C LEU A 230 1.82 -15.87 -20.28
N LYS A 231 0.75 -16.32 -19.64
CA LYS A 231 -0.58 -16.46 -20.26
C LYS A 231 -1.07 -15.15 -20.88
N GLU A 232 -0.97 -14.06 -20.17
CA GLU A 232 -1.40 -12.72 -20.61
C GLU A 232 -0.57 -12.23 -21.80
N ARG A 233 0.75 -12.41 -21.71
CA ARG A 233 1.65 -12.10 -22.85
C ARG A 233 1.29 -12.91 -24.09
N THR A 234 0.91 -14.16 -23.90
CA THR A 234 0.48 -15.04 -24.99
C THR A 234 -0.82 -14.57 -25.61
N GLU A 235 -1.80 -14.15 -24.81
CA GLU A 235 -3.08 -13.63 -25.32
C GLU A 235 -2.90 -12.30 -26.09
N VAL A 236 -2.07 -11.39 -25.58
CA VAL A 236 -1.72 -10.16 -26.30
C VAL A 236 -1.08 -10.49 -27.64
N ASN A 237 -0.16 -11.45 -27.68
CA ASN A 237 0.49 -11.86 -28.93
C ASN A 237 -0.48 -12.49 -29.93
N LYS A 238 -1.41 -13.35 -29.46
CA LYS A 238 -2.47 -13.92 -30.31
C LYS A 238 -3.38 -12.83 -30.87
N GLY A 239 -3.76 -11.85 -30.03
CA GLY A 239 -4.56 -10.70 -30.47
C GLY A 239 -3.86 -9.90 -31.58
N ASN A 240 -2.58 -9.58 -31.42
CA ASN A 240 -1.80 -8.87 -32.43
C ASN A 240 -1.67 -9.67 -33.72
N LEU A 241 -1.43 -10.97 -33.65
CA LEU A 241 -1.38 -11.83 -34.83
C LEU A 241 -2.71 -11.89 -35.56
N SER A 242 -3.82 -11.99 -34.84
CA SER A 242 -5.17 -11.96 -35.39
C SER A 242 -5.47 -10.60 -36.05
N TYR A 243 -5.13 -9.49 -35.41
CA TYR A 243 -5.31 -8.15 -35.95
C TYR A 243 -4.57 -7.97 -37.27
N VAL A 244 -3.29 -8.34 -37.35
CA VAL A 244 -2.47 -8.23 -38.57
C VAL A 244 -3.02 -9.12 -39.68
N ARG A 245 -3.46 -10.36 -39.38
CA ARG A 245 -4.09 -11.25 -40.36
C ARG A 245 -5.36 -10.65 -40.99
N ASN A 246 -6.21 -10.05 -40.15
CA ASN A 246 -7.48 -9.51 -40.58
C ASN A 246 -7.33 -8.22 -41.40
N CYS A 247 -6.25 -7.43 -41.18
CA CYS A 247 -5.97 -6.24 -42.01
C CYS A 247 -5.68 -6.57 -43.48
N TYR A 248 -5.15 -7.75 -43.80
CA TYR A 248 -4.91 -8.14 -45.19
C TYR A 248 -6.15 -8.64 -45.91
N VAL A 249 -7.21 -9.06 -45.20
CA VAL A 249 -8.45 -9.58 -45.82
C VAL A 249 -9.39 -8.45 -46.27
N THR A 250 -9.20 -7.24 -45.80
CA THR A 250 -10.05 -6.07 -46.14
C THR A 250 -9.51 -5.22 -47.30
N SER A 251 -8.34 -5.55 -47.87
CA SER A 251 -7.71 -4.80 -48.97
C SER A 251 -8.04 -5.35 -50.36
N ASP A 252 -8.78 -6.46 -50.45
CA ASP A 252 -9.16 -7.11 -51.71
C ASP A 252 -10.69 -7.08 -51.96
N LYS A 253 -11.33 -5.93 -51.68
CA LYS A 253 -12.71 -5.69 -52.11
C LYS A 253 -12.85 -4.31 -52.74
#